data_97fd8aceef6088b601c4c138f71d3080
#
_entry.id   97fd8aceef6088b601c4c138f71d3080
#
_cell.length_a   1.000
_cell.length_b   1.000
_cell.length_c   1.000
_cell.angle_alpha   90.00
_cell.angle_beta   90.00
_cell.angle_gamma   90.00
#
_symmetry.space_group_name_H-M   'P 1'
#
loop_
_entity.id
_entity.type
_entity.pdbx_description
1 polymer ?
#
loop_
_entity_poly.entity_id
_entity_poly.type
_entity_poly.pdbx_seq_one_letter_code
_entity_poly.pdbx_strand_id
1 'polypeptide(L)'
;MALINLGFDLQNRFPIQADIFRTGHICIVGGTGSGKSIATLYILYGILSLYHEVQLYIGDFKKSGDYKGITKSFEEFEQVTGLIEKFYGIFEETEENSPAIKILILDEYAGFITWLTQKDKKKCEEIKGKIANLLMLGRSRHCYVWCIQQRMSAQLFPSGIGAIDNFQILIGLGRLSVDSRKSLFAGEHLDKDFEEGYSPICGQGLILVDGQPLRAIQIPFIKDKGRMTALLRKKTNQ
;
A
#
# COMPACT_ATOMS: atom_id res chain seq x y z
N MET A 1 -10.66 -8.37 -18.25
CA MET A 1 -10.03 -8.09 -16.95
C MET A 1 -10.57 -6.76 -16.45
N ALA A 2 -11.05 -6.69 -15.20
CA ALA A 2 -11.53 -5.44 -14.64
C ALA A 2 -10.33 -4.65 -14.06
N LEU A 3 -10.25 -3.37 -14.44
CA LEU A 3 -9.20 -2.47 -13.96
C LEU A 3 -9.69 -1.72 -12.72
N ILE A 4 -8.87 -1.66 -11.68
CA ILE A 4 -9.12 -0.83 -10.50
C ILE A 4 -8.71 0.62 -10.78
N ASN A 5 -9.48 1.58 -10.28
CA ASN A 5 -9.14 3.00 -10.36
C ASN A 5 -8.30 3.39 -9.13
N LEU A 6 -7.09 3.91 -9.37
CA LEU A 6 -6.15 4.35 -8.34
C LEU A 6 -6.31 5.83 -7.97
N GLY A 7 -6.93 6.60 -8.85
CA GLY A 7 -7.11 8.05 -8.76
C GLY A 7 -7.19 8.66 -10.15
N PHE A 8 -7.01 9.96 -10.25
CA PHE A 8 -7.10 10.69 -11.51
C PHE A 8 -5.78 11.40 -11.81
N ASP A 9 -5.38 11.37 -13.06
CA ASP A 9 -4.25 12.13 -13.54
C ASP A 9 -4.53 13.64 -13.40
N LEU A 10 -3.61 14.38 -12.81
CA LEU A 10 -3.78 15.82 -12.56
C LEU A 10 -3.75 16.66 -13.82
N GLN A 11 -3.05 16.21 -14.87
CA GLN A 11 -2.90 16.97 -16.12
C GLN A 11 -4.15 16.81 -17.01
N ASN A 12 -4.59 15.57 -17.24
CA ASN A 12 -5.65 15.27 -18.22
C ASN A 12 -6.98 14.85 -17.58
N ARG A 13 -7.01 14.66 -16.26
CA ARG A 13 -8.21 14.23 -15.50
C ARG A 13 -8.72 12.82 -15.82
N PHE A 14 -8.00 12.03 -16.61
CA PHE A 14 -8.37 10.65 -16.85
C PHE A 14 -8.07 9.76 -15.64
N PRO A 15 -8.85 8.68 -15.44
CA PRO A 15 -8.58 7.73 -14.38
C PRO A 15 -7.23 7.01 -14.62
N ILE A 16 -6.43 6.91 -13.57
CA ILE A 16 -5.24 6.07 -13.55
C ILE A 16 -5.68 4.70 -13.11
N GLN A 17 -5.53 3.71 -13.98
CA GLN A 17 -6.06 2.37 -13.77
C GLN A 17 -4.94 1.33 -13.75
N ALA A 18 -5.17 0.24 -13.02
CA ALA A 18 -4.26 -0.88 -12.93
C ALA A 18 -5.01 -2.21 -12.82
N ASP A 19 -4.37 -3.29 -13.26
CA ASP A 19 -4.85 -4.66 -13.08
C ASP A 19 -4.28 -5.21 -11.77
N ILE A 20 -5.13 -5.47 -10.78
CA ILE A 20 -4.72 -5.95 -9.45
C ILE A 20 -3.93 -7.28 -9.51
N PHE A 21 -4.21 -8.12 -10.46
CA PHE A 21 -3.51 -9.41 -10.62
C PHE A 21 -2.08 -9.25 -11.12
N ARG A 22 -1.78 -8.14 -11.79
CA ARG A 22 -0.44 -7.78 -12.24
C ARG A 22 0.29 -6.85 -11.29
N THR A 23 -0.45 -5.98 -10.61
CA THR A 23 0.11 -4.85 -9.85
C THR A 23 -0.43 -4.81 -8.42
N GLY A 24 -0.44 -5.98 -7.75
CA GLY A 24 -1.10 -6.13 -6.45
C GLY A 24 -0.35 -5.55 -5.24
N HIS A 25 0.99 -5.45 -5.29
CA HIS A 25 1.77 -4.86 -4.20
C HIS A 25 1.81 -3.34 -4.32
N ILE A 26 1.42 -2.65 -3.25
CA ILE A 26 1.30 -1.18 -3.22
C ILE A 26 2.14 -0.58 -2.10
N CYS A 27 2.92 0.45 -2.40
CA CYS A 27 3.56 1.29 -1.39
C CYS A 27 3.02 2.72 -1.46
N ILE A 28 2.50 3.23 -0.32
CA ILE A 28 1.98 4.59 -0.21
C ILE A 28 2.83 5.36 0.80
N VAL A 29 3.48 6.41 0.36
CA VAL A 29 4.36 7.25 1.17
C VAL A 29 3.85 8.68 1.21
N GLY A 30 4.00 9.34 2.34
CA GLY A 30 3.67 10.76 2.48
C GLY A 30 3.60 11.21 3.93
N GLY A 31 3.74 12.49 4.17
CA GLY A 31 3.65 13.08 5.50
C GLY A 31 2.29 12.89 6.18
N THR A 32 2.20 13.23 7.45
CA THR A 32 0.92 13.26 8.18
C THR A 32 -0.04 14.24 7.48
N GLY A 33 -1.30 13.83 7.29
CA GLY A 33 -2.30 14.66 6.63
C GLY A 33 -2.20 14.70 5.10
N SER A 34 -1.28 13.98 4.45
CA SER A 34 -1.16 13.95 2.99
C SER A 34 -2.27 13.19 2.26
N GLY A 35 -3.11 12.42 2.97
CA GLY A 35 -4.22 11.67 2.38
C GLY A 35 -3.97 10.16 2.19
N LYS A 36 -2.92 9.58 2.79
CA LYS A 36 -2.58 8.15 2.65
C LYS A 36 -3.75 7.21 2.98
N SER A 37 -4.36 7.39 4.16
CA SER A 37 -5.50 6.54 4.56
C SER A 37 -6.69 6.68 3.60
N ILE A 38 -6.94 7.90 3.08
CA ILE A 38 -7.99 8.14 2.08
C ILE A 38 -7.68 7.40 0.78
N ALA A 39 -6.43 7.46 0.31
CA ALA A 39 -5.99 6.71 -0.88
C ALA A 39 -6.18 5.20 -0.68
N THR A 40 -5.76 4.66 0.46
CA THR A 40 -5.93 3.25 0.80
C THR A 40 -7.40 2.83 0.78
N LEU A 41 -8.28 3.58 1.46
CA LEU A 41 -9.72 3.30 1.50
C LEU A 41 -10.38 3.40 0.12
N TYR A 42 -9.96 4.37 -0.70
CA TYR A 42 -10.46 4.57 -2.06
C TYR A 42 -10.11 3.38 -2.96
N ILE A 43 -8.84 2.95 -2.95
CA ILE A 43 -8.37 1.81 -3.75
C ILE A 43 -9.04 0.51 -3.28
N LEU A 44 -9.12 0.29 -1.96
CA LEU A 44 -9.84 -0.85 -1.39
C LEU A 44 -11.30 -0.91 -1.83
N TYR A 45 -11.99 0.23 -1.80
CA TYR A 45 -13.38 0.29 -2.27
C TYR A 45 -13.52 -0.12 -3.73
N GLY A 46 -12.59 0.30 -4.58
CA GLY A 46 -12.52 -0.11 -5.99
C GLY A 46 -12.38 -1.63 -6.12
N ILE A 47 -11.43 -2.24 -5.39
CA ILE A 47 -11.19 -3.69 -5.40
C ILE A 47 -12.42 -4.45 -4.93
N LEU A 48 -12.96 -4.11 -3.74
CA LEU A 48 -14.13 -4.76 -3.15
C LEU A 48 -15.43 -4.53 -3.94
N SER A 49 -15.43 -3.58 -4.87
CA SER A 49 -16.57 -3.36 -5.77
C SER A 49 -16.53 -4.25 -7.01
N LEU A 50 -15.35 -4.73 -7.38
CA LEU A 50 -15.12 -5.54 -8.58
C LEU A 50 -14.95 -7.02 -8.25
N TYR A 51 -14.44 -7.34 -7.05
CA TYR A 51 -14.08 -8.70 -6.66
C TYR A 51 -14.80 -9.09 -5.36
N HIS A 52 -15.42 -10.27 -5.34
CA HIS A 52 -16.19 -10.76 -4.18
C HIS A 52 -15.33 -11.59 -3.20
N GLU A 53 -14.33 -12.30 -3.70
CA GLU A 53 -13.44 -13.13 -2.88
C GLU A 53 -12.19 -12.36 -2.48
N VAL A 54 -12.35 -11.39 -1.57
CA VAL A 54 -11.24 -10.57 -1.06
C VAL A 54 -11.13 -10.73 0.45
N GLN A 55 -9.95 -11.16 0.91
CA GLN A 55 -9.61 -11.30 2.32
C GLN A 55 -8.65 -10.20 2.73
N LEU A 56 -9.01 -9.42 3.75
CA LEU A 56 -8.21 -8.30 4.24
C LEU A 56 -7.62 -8.61 5.60
N TYR A 57 -6.32 -8.33 5.73
CA TYR A 57 -5.52 -8.39 6.95
C TYR A 57 -4.91 -7.03 7.17
N ILE A 58 -5.23 -6.35 8.28
CA ILE A 58 -4.85 -4.95 8.49
C ILE A 58 -4.11 -4.80 9.80
N GLY A 59 -2.86 -4.35 9.74
CA GLY A 59 -2.04 -3.98 10.88
C GLY A 59 -1.93 -2.46 10.99
N ASP A 60 -2.52 -1.87 12.05
CA ASP A 60 -2.44 -0.44 12.37
C ASP A 60 -1.45 -0.24 13.53
N PHE A 61 -0.17 -0.12 13.21
CA PHE A 61 0.86 0.04 14.24
C PHE A 61 0.67 1.31 15.07
N LYS A 62 0.22 2.39 14.45
CA LYS A 62 0.07 3.68 15.10
C LYS A 62 -1.21 3.83 15.93
N LYS A 63 -2.14 2.86 15.85
CA LYS A 63 -3.48 2.94 16.46
C LYS A 63 -4.27 4.17 16.00
N SER A 64 -4.18 4.45 14.71
CA SER A 64 -4.90 5.59 14.10
C SER A 64 -6.42 5.40 14.14
N GLY A 65 -6.86 4.15 14.14
CA GLY A 65 -8.26 3.76 14.05
C GLY A 65 -8.88 3.94 12.66
N ASP A 66 -8.10 4.37 11.68
CA ASP A 66 -8.55 4.68 10.32
C ASP A 66 -9.20 3.49 9.61
N TYR A 67 -8.79 2.28 9.96
CA TYR A 67 -9.24 1.02 9.36
C TYR A 67 -10.05 0.13 10.30
N LYS A 68 -10.31 0.60 11.51
CA LYS A 68 -10.97 -0.19 12.56
C LYS A 68 -12.35 -0.67 12.11
N GLY A 69 -12.55 -1.99 12.21
CA GLY A 69 -13.83 -2.64 11.92
C GLY A 69 -14.11 -2.87 10.43
N ILE A 70 -13.16 -2.66 9.52
CA ILE A 70 -13.27 -3.04 8.11
C ILE A 70 -13.22 -4.57 7.98
N THR A 71 -12.32 -5.23 8.70
CA THR A 71 -12.15 -6.69 8.71
C THR A 71 -12.07 -7.22 10.13
N LYS A 72 -12.31 -8.53 10.30
CA LYS A 72 -12.07 -9.25 11.57
C LYS A 72 -10.58 -9.51 11.82
N SER A 73 -9.76 -9.57 10.77
CA SER A 73 -8.31 -9.72 10.86
C SER A 73 -7.65 -8.34 10.91
N PHE A 74 -7.91 -7.62 12.01
CA PHE A 74 -7.38 -6.30 12.31
C PHE A 74 -6.60 -6.34 13.61
N GLU A 75 -5.35 -5.91 13.57
CA GLU A 75 -4.47 -5.90 14.74
C GLU A 75 -3.77 -4.55 14.89
N GLU A 76 -3.51 -4.17 16.15
CA GLU A 76 -2.89 -2.90 16.48
C GLU A 76 -1.55 -3.11 17.19
N PHE A 77 -0.63 -2.18 17.00
CA PHE A 77 0.66 -2.08 17.68
C PHE A 77 1.47 -3.40 17.62
N GLU A 78 1.87 -3.98 18.75
CA GLU A 78 2.73 -5.18 18.79
C GLU A 78 2.06 -6.45 18.23
N GLN A 79 0.72 -6.53 18.23
CA GLN A 79 -0.04 -7.63 17.65
C GLN A 79 0.13 -7.72 16.12
N VAL A 80 0.59 -6.64 15.47
CA VAL A 80 0.93 -6.62 14.03
C VAL A 80 1.96 -7.69 13.69
N THR A 81 2.87 -8.03 14.60
CA THR A 81 3.84 -9.14 14.41
C THR A 81 3.12 -10.46 14.15
N GLY A 82 2.18 -10.85 15.01
CA GLY A 82 1.39 -12.08 14.86
C GLY A 82 0.50 -12.07 13.63
N LEU A 83 -0.03 -10.91 13.24
CA LEU A 83 -0.81 -10.75 12.01
C LEU A 83 0.04 -11.06 10.77
N ILE A 84 1.28 -10.55 10.71
CA ILE A 84 2.21 -10.83 9.60
C ILE A 84 2.53 -12.32 9.53
N GLU A 85 2.80 -12.96 10.67
CA GLU A 85 3.07 -14.40 10.73
C GLU A 85 1.89 -15.22 10.27
N LYS A 86 0.68 -14.89 10.73
CA LYS A 86 -0.56 -15.52 10.28
C LYS A 86 -0.75 -15.38 8.76
N PHE A 87 -0.56 -14.19 8.23
CA PHE A 87 -0.69 -13.96 6.80
C PHE A 87 0.36 -14.72 5.99
N TYR A 88 1.59 -14.79 6.51
CA TYR A 88 2.67 -15.54 5.87
C TYR A 88 2.36 -17.05 5.83
N GLY A 89 1.81 -17.64 6.90
CA GLY A 89 1.35 -19.03 6.90
C GLY A 89 0.25 -19.27 5.85
N ILE A 90 -0.72 -18.35 5.75
CA ILE A 90 -1.76 -18.42 4.71
C ILE A 90 -1.16 -18.36 3.30
N PHE A 91 -0.15 -17.51 3.09
CA PHE A 91 0.56 -17.46 1.81
C PHE A 91 1.25 -18.78 1.48
N GLU A 92 1.91 -19.44 2.44
CA GLU A 92 2.58 -20.72 2.23
C GLU A 92 1.60 -21.83 1.82
N GLU A 93 0.38 -21.82 2.38
CA GLU A 93 -0.69 -22.78 2.08
C GLU A 93 -1.49 -22.43 0.81
N THR A 94 -1.34 -21.21 0.28
CA THR A 94 -2.11 -20.76 -0.90
C THR A 94 -1.46 -21.28 -2.18
N GLU A 95 -2.24 -21.96 -3.02
CA GLU A 95 -1.81 -22.39 -4.35
C GLU A 95 -1.66 -21.21 -5.32
N GLU A 96 -0.87 -21.40 -6.36
CA GLU A 96 -0.74 -20.42 -7.45
C GLU A 96 -2.08 -20.24 -8.17
N ASN A 97 -2.35 -19.03 -8.63
CA ASN A 97 -3.58 -18.62 -9.30
C ASN A 97 -4.85 -18.85 -8.45
N SER A 98 -4.73 -18.81 -7.12
CA SER A 98 -5.88 -18.85 -6.21
C SER A 98 -6.95 -17.83 -6.63
N PRO A 99 -8.26 -18.17 -6.65
CA PRO A 99 -9.28 -17.20 -7.04
C PRO A 99 -9.44 -16.05 -6.03
N ALA A 100 -9.12 -16.31 -4.76
CA ALA A 100 -9.26 -15.35 -3.69
C ALA A 100 -8.08 -14.38 -3.64
N ILE A 101 -8.38 -13.08 -3.66
CA ILE A 101 -7.41 -12.01 -3.42
C ILE A 101 -7.21 -11.85 -1.91
N LYS A 102 -5.96 -11.90 -1.47
CA LYS A 102 -5.58 -11.70 -0.07
C LYS A 102 -4.66 -10.48 0.04
N ILE A 103 -5.01 -9.53 0.91
CA ILE A 103 -4.26 -8.27 1.04
C ILE A 103 -3.85 -8.06 2.49
N LEU A 104 -2.55 -7.97 2.73
CA LEU A 104 -1.96 -7.51 3.98
C LEU A 104 -1.66 -6.02 3.88
N ILE A 105 -2.34 -5.22 4.68
CA ILE A 105 -2.13 -3.77 4.78
C ILE A 105 -1.38 -3.48 6.07
N LEU A 106 -0.23 -2.82 5.96
CA LEU A 106 0.61 -2.44 7.09
C LEU A 106 0.67 -0.91 7.18
N ASP A 107 -0.15 -0.33 8.06
CA ASP A 107 -0.13 1.12 8.31
C ASP A 107 0.97 1.48 9.30
N GLU A 108 1.77 2.47 8.95
CA GLU A 108 2.99 2.93 9.62
C GLU A 108 4.07 1.81 9.72
N TYR A 109 4.28 1.08 8.61
CA TYR A 109 5.26 -0.02 8.54
C TYR A 109 6.67 0.41 8.97
N ALA A 110 7.12 1.61 8.60
CA ALA A 110 8.42 2.13 9.02
C ALA A 110 8.53 2.28 10.54
N GLY A 111 7.49 2.77 11.21
CA GLY A 111 7.40 2.87 12.66
C GLY A 111 7.44 1.50 13.32
N PHE A 112 6.68 0.54 12.80
CA PHE A 112 6.65 -0.83 13.26
C PHE A 112 8.04 -1.50 13.19
N ILE A 113 8.74 -1.39 12.06
CA ILE A 113 10.09 -1.97 11.89
C ILE A 113 11.10 -1.30 12.84
N THR A 114 11.03 0.01 13.01
CA THR A 114 11.91 0.74 13.94
C THR A 114 11.70 0.26 15.39
N TRP A 115 10.45 0.16 15.82
CA TRP A 115 10.10 -0.35 17.15
C TRP A 115 10.53 -1.80 17.34
N LEU A 116 10.26 -2.68 16.38
CA LEU A 116 10.61 -4.10 16.48
C LEU A 116 12.13 -4.30 16.50
N THR A 117 12.89 -3.49 15.74
CA THR A 117 14.37 -3.51 15.77
C THR A 117 14.92 -3.22 17.18
N GLN A 118 14.28 -2.28 17.91
CA GLN A 118 14.69 -1.93 19.27
C GLN A 118 14.28 -3.00 20.28
N LYS A 119 13.13 -3.64 20.08
CA LYS A 119 12.59 -4.65 20.99
C LYS A 119 13.25 -6.02 20.80
N ASP A 120 13.36 -6.48 19.57
CA ASP A 120 13.94 -7.77 19.18
C ASP A 120 14.47 -7.71 17.74
N LYS A 121 15.76 -7.48 17.62
CA LYS A 121 16.45 -7.36 16.33
C LYS A 121 16.35 -8.65 15.50
N LYS A 122 16.43 -9.82 16.13
CA LYS A 122 16.35 -11.12 15.44
C LYS A 122 14.97 -11.32 14.84
N LYS A 123 13.93 -11.04 15.63
CA LYS A 123 12.54 -11.11 15.18
C LYS A 123 12.26 -10.10 14.07
N CYS A 124 12.84 -8.90 14.17
CA CYS A 124 12.71 -7.89 13.13
C CYS A 124 13.24 -8.38 11.77
N GLU A 125 14.43 -8.97 11.75
CA GLU A 125 15.01 -9.50 10.50
C GLU A 125 14.20 -10.68 9.95
N GLU A 126 13.63 -11.53 10.81
CA GLU A 126 12.71 -12.59 10.39
C GLU A 126 11.45 -12.01 9.71
N ILE A 127 10.83 -11.01 10.33
CA ILE A 127 9.63 -10.35 9.78
C ILE A 127 9.94 -9.63 8.46
N LYS A 128 11.06 -8.91 8.38
CA LYS A 128 11.50 -8.30 7.11
C LYS A 128 11.68 -9.35 6.01
N GLY A 129 12.28 -10.51 6.34
CA GLY A 129 12.43 -11.63 5.41
C GLY A 129 11.09 -12.16 4.90
N LYS A 130 10.10 -12.33 5.79
CA LYS A 130 8.75 -12.75 5.41
C LYS A 130 8.07 -11.75 4.48
N ILE A 131 8.17 -10.45 4.77
CA ILE A 131 7.61 -9.39 3.90
C ILE A 131 8.32 -9.39 2.53
N ALA A 132 9.65 -9.54 2.49
CA ALA A 132 10.39 -9.62 1.23
C ALA A 132 9.97 -10.83 0.39
N ASN A 133 9.79 -12.01 0.99
CA ASN A 133 9.30 -13.20 0.31
C ASN A 133 7.88 -13.00 -0.25
N LEU A 134 6.98 -12.38 0.53
CA LEU A 134 5.63 -12.02 0.07
C LEU A 134 5.69 -11.09 -1.14
N LEU A 135 6.56 -10.07 -1.13
CA LEU A 135 6.72 -9.15 -2.25
C LEU A 135 7.26 -9.84 -3.51
N MET A 136 8.18 -10.79 -3.35
CA MET A 136 8.76 -11.51 -4.49
C MET A 136 7.84 -12.59 -5.08
N LEU A 137 7.12 -13.32 -4.24
CA LEU A 137 6.40 -14.55 -4.61
C LEU A 137 4.88 -14.45 -4.46
N GLY A 138 4.37 -13.44 -3.72
CA GLY A 138 2.95 -13.34 -3.39
C GLY A 138 2.04 -13.07 -4.60
N ARG A 139 2.58 -12.46 -5.67
CA ARG A 139 1.79 -12.12 -6.85
C ARG A 139 1.19 -13.34 -7.53
N SER A 140 1.94 -14.41 -7.72
CA SER A 140 1.42 -15.65 -8.34
C SER A 140 0.33 -16.36 -7.54
N ARG A 141 0.24 -16.06 -6.23
CA ARG A 141 -0.74 -16.62 -5.29
C ARG A 141 -1.84 -15.64 -4.88
N HIS A 142 -1.87 -14.47 -5.50
CA HIS A 142 -2.77 -13.34 -5.19
C HIS A 142 -2.73 -12.92 -3.70
N CYS A 143 -1.55 -13.04 -3.09
CA CYS A 143 -1.24 -12.59 -1.73
C CYS A 143 -0.44 -11.30 -1.78
N TYR A 144 -1.08 -10.17 -1.57
CA TYR A 144 -0.51 -8.85 -1.79
C TYR A 144 -0.13 -8.16 -0.48
N VAL A 145 0.92 -7.35 -0.52
CA VAL A 145 1.37 -6.52 0.60
C VAL A 145 1.22 -5.06 0.23
N TRP A 146 0.57 -4.29 1.10
CA TRP A 146 0.48 -2.84 1.02
C TRP A 146 1.22 -2.22 2.21
N CYS A 147 2.26 -1.45 1.93
CA CYS A 147 3.00 -0.71 2.94
C CYS A 147 2.62 0.76 2.90
N ILE A 148 2.01 1.26 3.98
CA ILE A 148 1.67 2.66 4.14
C ILE A 148 2.60 3.28 5.18
N GLN A 149 3.29 4.37 4.85
CA GLN A 149 4.32 4.93 5.72
C GLN A 149 4.61 6.40 5.44
N GLN A 150 5.31 7.05 6.35
CA GLN A 150 5.63 8.47 6.20
C GLN A 150 6.87 8.71 5.33
N ARG A 151 7.83 7.80 5.36
CA ARG A 151 9.10 7.90 4.61
C ARG A 151 9.47 6.55 4.04
N MET A 152 10.07 6.56 2.85
CA MET A 152 10.67 5.38 2.26
C MET A 152 12.13 5.28 2.66
N SER A 153 12.57 4.08 3.04
CA SER A 153 13.97 3.76 3.31
C SER A 153 14.25 2.32 2.93
N ALA A 154 15.39 2.08 2.30
CA ALA A 154 15.86 0.72 1.97
C ALA A 154 16.06 -0.17 3.22
N GLN A 155 16.31 0.43 4.40
CA GLN A 155 16.51 -0.28 5.66
C GLN A 155 15.24 -0.98 6.18
N LEU A 156 14.06 -0.67 5.63
CA LEU A 156 12.79 -1.31 6.00
C LEU A 156 12.68 -2.75 5.49
N PHE A 157 13.56 -3.13 4.59
CA PHE A 157 13.63 -4.46 3.97
C PHE A 157 15.04 -5.05 4.12
N PRO A 158 15.22 -6.36 3.95
CA PRO A 158 16.55 -6.96 3.97
C PRO A 158 17.45 -6.34 2.90
N SER A 159 18.72 -6.10 3.22
CA SER A 159 19.68 -5.54 2.30
C SER A 159 19.97 -6.50 1.13
N GLY A 160 20.14 -5.94 -0.07
CA GLY A 160 20.57 -6.71 -1.27
C GLY A 160 19.47 -7.50 -1.99
N ILE A 161 18.20 -7.46 -1.53
CA ILE A 161 17.12 -8.24 -2.14
C ILE A 161 16.30 -7.42 -3.16
N GLY A 162 16.49 -6.07 -3.24
CA GLY A 162 15.68 -5.25 -4.13
C GLY A 162 14.17 -5.31 -3.83
N ALA A 163 13.78 -5.48 -2.55
CA ALA A 163 12.39 -5.68 -2.17
C ALA A 163 11.48 -4.51 -2.58
N ILE A 164 12.02 -3.30 -2.68
CA ILE A 164 11.28 -2.11 -3.11
C ILE A 164 10.84 -2.26 -4.57
N ASP A 165 11.68 -2.87 -5.42
CA ASP A 165 11.41 -3.04 -6.85
C ASP A 165 10.25 -4.02 -7.12
N ASN A 166 9.82 -4.75 -6.08
CA ASN A 166 8.67 -5.65 -6.16
C ASN A 166 7.32 -4.98 -5.84
N PHE A 167 7.31 -3.69 -5.47
CA PHE A 167 6.07 -2.93 -5.44
C PHE A 167 5.74 -2.45 -6.85
N GLN A 168 4.65 -2.95 -7.42
CA GLN A 168 4.20 -2.57 -8.76
C GLN A 168 3.46 -1.23 -8.80
N ILE A 169 2.96 -0.77 -7.64
CA ILE A 169 2.35 0.55 -7.51
C ILE A 169 3.04 1.31 -6.39
N LEU A 170 3.64 2.44 -6.75
CA LEU A 170 4.29 3.35 -5.84
C LEU A 170 3.54 4.69 -5.86
N ILE A 171 3.04 5.12 -4.69
CA ILE A 171 2.30 6.38 -4.55
C ILE A 171 3.00 7.25 -3.51
N GLY A 172 3.36 8.45 -3.91
CA GLY A 172 3.92 9.46 -3.02
C GLY A 172 2.98 10.64 -2.89
N LEU A 173 2.33 10.84 -1.72
CA LEU A 173 1.31 11.87 -1.50
C LEU A 173 1.87 13.09 -0.77
N GLY A 174 1.44 14.26 -1.19
CA GLY A 174 1.91 15.55 -0.67
C GLY A 174 3.36 15.84 -1.06
N ARG A 175 3.99 16.73 -0.33
CA ARG A 175 5.39 17.09 -0.55
C ARG A 175 6.31 16.00 0.01
N LEU A 176 6.97 15.27 -0.86
CA LEU A 176 7.98 14.28 -0.48
C LEU A 176 9.33 14.95 -0.22
N SER A 177 10.14 14.39 0.69
CA SER A 177 11.56 14.72 0.77
C SER A 177 12.29 14.24 -0.48
N VAL A 178 13.42 14.85 -0.81
CA VAL A 178 14.24 14.47 -1.96
C VAL A 178 14.63 12.99 -1.90
N ASP A 179 15.01 12.51 -0.71
CA ASP A 179 15.42 11.12 -0.50
C ASP A 179 14.24 10.14 -0.70
N SER A 180 13.06 10.46 -0.16
CA SER A 180 11.86 9.63 -0.36
C SER A 180 11.45 9.59 -1.83
N ARG A 181 11.54 10.71 -2.55
CA ARG A 181 11.24 10.77 -3.98
C ARG A 181 12.22 9.92 -4.79
N LYS A 182 13.52 10.04 -4.53
CA LYS A 182 14.55 9.21 -5.19
C LYS A 182 14.35 7.72 -4.89
N SER A 183 14.06 7.37 -3.64
CA SER A 183 13.86 5.97 -3.24
C SER A 183 12.60 5.35 -3.84
N LEU A 184 11.53 6.14 -4.06
CA LEU A 184 10.29 5.64 -4.64
C LEU A 184 10.34 5.55 -6.16
N PHE A 185 10.91 6.56 -6.81
CA PHE A 185 10.73 6.75 -8.25
C PHE A 185 12.03 6.65 -9.05
N ALA A 186 13.14 6.30 -8.42
CA ALA A 186 14.43 5.84 -8.98
C ALA A 186 14.84 6.43 -10.34
N GLY A 187 14.72 7.76 -10.52
CA GLY A 187 15.11 8.43 -11.75
C GLY A 187 13.96 8.68 -12.74
N GLU A 188 12.75 8.25 -12.43
CA GLU A 188 11.56 8.65 -13.18
C GLU A 188 11.22 10.12 -12.95
N HIS A 189 10.89 10.83 -14.01
CA HIS A 189 10.61 12.27 -13.99
C HIS A 189 9.25 12.56 -14.63
N LEU A 190 8.59 13.60 -14.11
CA LEU A 190 7.47 14.23 -14.80
C LEU A 190 7.99 15.06 -15.98
N ASP A 191 7.05 15.48 -16.84
CA ASP A 191 7.34 16.53 -17.80
C ASP A 191 7.90 17.78 -17.09
N LYS A 192 8.98 18.37 -17.63
CA LYS A 192 9.71 19.46 -16.97
C LYS A 192 8.84 20.69 -16.73
N ASP A 193 8.02 21.06 -17.71
CA ASP A 193 7.17 22.26 -17.63
C ASP A 193 6.10 22.10 -16.56
N PHE A 194 5.60 20.87 -16.38
CA PHE A 194 4.66 20.55 -15.31
C PHE A 194 5.36 20.48 -13.95
N GLU A 195 6.55 19.92 -13.88
CA GLU A 195 7.31 19.73 -12.63
C GLU A 195 7.70 21.05 -11.97
N GLU A 196 8.08 22.07 -12.74
CA GLU A 196 8.46 23.39 -12.22
C GLU A 196 7.33 24.10 -11.47
N GLY A 197 6.09 23.92 -11.87
CA GLY A 197 4.90 24.49 -11.22
C GLY A 197 4.22 23.57 -10.20
N TYR A 198 4.70 22.32 -10.03
CA TYR A 198 4.02 21.32 -9.26
C TYR A 198 4.24 21.46 -7.75
N SER A 199 3.16 21.85 -7.04
CA SER A 199 3.13 21.94 -5.58
C SER A 199 1.92 21.15 -5.04
N PRO A 200 2.10 19.86 -4.70
CA PRO A 200 0.98 19.00 -4.31
C PRO A 200 0.38 19.41 -2.98
N ILE A 201 -0.95 19.45 -2.94
CA ILE A 201 -1.76 19.61 -1.74
C ILE A 201 -2.21 18.23 -1.19
N CYS A 202 -2.97 18.23 -0.09
CA CYS A 202 -3.55 16.99 0.45
C CYS A 202 -4.34 16.21 -0.62
N GLY A 203 -4.08 14.91 -0.74
CA GLY A 203 -4.67 14.04 -1.75
C GLY A 203 -4.03 14.13 -3.13
N GLN A 204 -3.07 15.02 -3.34
CA GLN A 204 -2.26 15.08 -4.55
C GLN A 204 -0.87 14.48 -4.32
N GLY A 205 -0.28 13.98 -5.39
CA GLY A 205 1.05 13.36 -5.31
C GLY A 205 1.51 12.82 -6.64
N LEU A 206 2.44 11.89 -6.57
CA LEU A 206 3.02 11.18 -7.71
C LEU A 206 2.62 9.71 -7.63
N ILE A 207 2.45 9.09 -8.77
CA ILE A 207 2.19 7.66 -8.90
C ILE A 207 3.04 7.05 -10.02
N LEU A 208 3.67 5.93 -9.70
CA LEU A 208 4.30 5.04 -10.67
C LEU A 208 3.58 3.70 -10.63
N VAL A 209 3.10 3.25 -11.75
CA VAL A 209 2.50 1.92 -11.96
C VAL A 209 3.41 1.15 -12.89
N ASP A 210 3.73 -0.08 -12.56
CA ASP A 210 4.59 -0.93 -13.38
C ASP A 210 4.15 -0.94 -14.87
N GLY A 211 5.09 -0.69 -15.78
CA GLY A 211 4.85 -0.56 -17.20
C GLY A 211 4.18 0.75 -17.65
N GLN A 212 4.03 1.74 -16.76
CA GLN A 212 3.46 3.05 -17.09
C GLN A 212 4.42 4.17 -16.67
N PRO A 213 4.38 5.35 -17.33
CA PRO A 213 5.23 6.48 -16.94
C PRO A 213 4.79 7.04 -15.58
N LEU A 214 5.71 7.74 -14.91
CA LEU A 214 5.41 8.53 -13.72
C LEU A 214 4.37 9.60 -14.03
N ARG A 215 3.35 9.72 -13.18
CA ARG A 215 2.26 10.69 -13.34
C ARG A 215 1.97 11.43 -12.04
N ALA A 216 1.44 12.63 -12.16
CA ALA A 216 0.86 13.35 -11.04
C ALA A 216 -0.57 12.86 -10.80
N ILE A 217 -0.89 12.49 -9.56
CA ILE A 217 -2.18 11.88 -9.18
C ILE A 217 -2.98 12.80 -8.25
N GLN A 218 -4.30 12.78 -8.44
CA GLN A 218 -5.30 13.28 -7.50
C GLN A 218 -6.12 12.10 -6.96
N ILE A 219 -6.07 11.89 -5.65
CA ILE A 219 -6.98 10.99 -4.94
C ILE A 219 -8.31 11.72 -4.71
N PRO A 220 -9.46 11.11 -5.06
CA PRO A 220 -10.76 11.71 -4.80
C PRO A 220 -11.00 12.02 -3.32
N PHE A 221 -11.62 13.15 -3.06
CA PHE A 221 -11.97 13.55 -1.71
C PHE A 221 -13.14 12.70 -1.17
N ILE A 222 -12.95 12.08 -0.02
CA ILE A 222 -13.99 11.33 0.70
C ILE A 222 -14.54 12.23 1.80
N LYS A 223 -15.77 12.75 1.61
CA LYS A 223 -16.43 13.64 2.58
C LYS A 223 -16.67 12.97 3.93
N ASP A 224 -17.08 11.72 3.90
CA ASP A 224 -17.46 10.94 5.09
C ASP A 224 -16.66 9.63 5.11
N LYS A 225 -15.58 9.65 5.87
CA LYS A 225 -14.70 8.50 6.07
C LYS A 225 -15.42 7.36 6.82
N GLY A 226 -16.28 7.70 7.79
CA GLY A 226 -17.07 6.72 8.54
C GLY A 226 -18.02 5.95 7.64
N ARG A 227 -18.70 6.65 6.72
CA ARG A 227 -19.55 6.01 5.71
C ARG A 227 -18.76 5.10 4.76
N MET A 228 -17.58 5.53 4.34
CA MET A 228 -16.69 4.71 3.52
C MET A 228 -16.28 3.44 4.25
N THR A 229 -15.84 3.55 5.50
CA THR A 229 -15.48 2.39 6.36
C THR A 229 -16.66 1.43 6.54
N ALA A 230 -17.87 1.95 6.74
CA ALA A 230 -19.09 1.14 6.86
C ALA A 230 -19.42 0.40 5.54
N LEU A 231 -19.21 1.02 4.39
CA LEU A 231 -19.38 0.38 3.07
C LEU A 231 -18.35 -0.73 2.86
N LEU A 232 -17.08 -0.49 3.21
CA LEU A 232 -16.03 -1.50 3.12
C LEU A 232 -16.33 -2.70 4.01
N ARG A 233 -16.78 -2.47 5.25
CA ARG A 233 -17.20 -3.52 6.19
C ARG A 233 -18.31 -4.42 5.61
N LYS A 234 -19.30 -3.82 4.95
CA LYS A 234 -20.38 -4.59 4.30
C LYS A 234 -19.84 -5.51 3.21
N LYS A 235 -18.88 -5.02 2.42
CA LYS A 235 -18.29 -5.77 1.31
C LYS A 235 -17.33 -6.89 1.77
N THR A 236 -16.63 -6.73 2.87
CA THR A 236 -15.72 -7.74 3.44
C THR A 236 -16.45 -8.85 4.22
N ASN A 237 -17.72 -8.64 4.59
CA ASN A 237 -18.54 -9.63 5.31
C ASN A 237 -19.55 -10.35 4.41
N GLN A 238 -19.52 -10.12 3.11
CA GLN A 238 -20.27 -10.84 2.09
C GLN A 238 -19.45 -12.02 1.55
#